data_234ee404c28164aa3e225ad8d1c942de
#
_entry.id   234ee404c28164aa3e225ad8d1c942de
#
_cell.length_a   1.000
_cell.length_b   1.000
_cell.length_c   1.000
_cell.angle_alpha   90.00
_cell.angle_beta   90.00
_cell.angle_gamma   90.00
#
_symmetry.space_group_name_H-M   'P 1'
#
loop_
_entity.id
_entity.type
_entity.pdbx_description
1 polymer ?
#
loop_
_entity_poly.entity_id
_entity_poly.type
_entity_poly.pdbx_seq_one_letter_code
_entity_poly.pdbx_strand_id
1 'polypeptide(L)'
;MDKKEFTVSEVIDSIGISGHTWLVFVLLIFAMIFDGYDFMIVNTTNLFVAHTFWPNEANPGALMGSLTTWGLLGMVIGGAIGGILSDKYGRKTMLTIAVIFYGLFTLPQAFANDLVFFAVFRMIAG
;
A
#
# COMPACT_ATOMS: atom_id res chain seq x y z
N MET A 1 29.91 -30.08 29.65
CA MET A 1 28.62 -29.50 29.26
C MET A 1 28.65 -29.28 27.75
N ASP A 2 28.16 -30.27 27.01
CA ASP A 2 28.08 -30.14 25.54
C ASP A 2 27.06 -29.07 25.17
N LYS A 3 27.53 -27.99 24.61
CA LYS A 3 26.66 -27.03 23.90
C LYS A 3 26.19 -27.71 22.63
N LYS A 4 24.98 -28.27 22.61
CA LYS A 4 24.31 -28.64 21.37
C LYS A 4 24.17 -27.38 20.53
N GLU A 5 24.96 -27.27 19.47
CA GLU A 5 24.77 -26.28 18.44
C GLU A 5 23.54 -26.70 17.63
N PHE A 6 22.40 -26.08 17.91
CA PHE A 6 21.20 -26.29 17.12
C PHE A 6 21.38 -25.58 15.78
N THR A 7 21.26 -26.33 14.71
CA THR A 7 21.22 -25.76 13.37
C THR A 7 19.93 -24.95 13.22
N VAL A 8 19.99 -23.78 12.55
CA VAL A 8 18.83 -22.91 12.34
C VAL A 8 17.64 -23.69 11.73
N SER A 9 17.92 -24.68 10.89
CA SER A 9 16.93 -25.59 10.32
C SER A 9 16.20 -26.42 11.38
N GLU A 10 16.92 -26.98 12.37
CA GLU A 10 16.32 -27.77 13.46
C GLU A 10 15.44 -26.92 14.38
N VAL A 11 15.82 -25.65 14.59
CA VAL A 11 15.00 -24.69 15.36
C VAL A 11 13.73 -24.35 14.61
N ILE A 12 13.81 -24.13 13.29
CA ILE A 12 12.64 -23.85 12.45
C ILE A 12 11.68 -25.05 12.40
N ASP A 13 12.21 -26.26 12.25
CA ASP A 13 11.41 -27.51 12.22
C ASP A 13 10.77 -27.83 13.58
N SER A 14 11.40 -27.43 14.68
CA SER A 14 10.86 -27.58 16.03
C SER A 14 9.73 -26.60 16.36
N ILE A 15 9.69 -25.47 15.69
CA ILE A 15 8.58 -24.49 15.80
C ILE A 15 7.47 -24.97 14.86
N GLY A 16 6.73 -26.00 15.26
CA GLY A 16 5.59 -26.50 14.50
C GLY A 16 4.63 -25.37 14.10
N ILE A 17 3.93 -25.54 12.98
CA ILE A 17 2.93 -24.57 12.49
C ILE A 17 1.85 -24.40 13.57
N SER A 18 2.02 -23.37 14.36
CA SER A 18 1.08 -22.98 15.41
C SER A 18 -0.18 -22.35 14.77
N GLY A 19 -1.33 -22.44 15.44
CA GLY A 19 -2.55 -21.74 15.02
C GLY A 19 -2.33 -20.22 14.85
N HIS A 20 -1.40 -19.65 15.61
CA HIS A 20 -0.99 -18.25 15.45
C HIS A 20 -0.30 -18.00 14.09
N THR A 21 0.55 -18.91 13.63
CA THR A 21 1.21 -18.84 12.33
C THR A 21 0.18 -18.90 11.19
N TRP A 22 -0.82 -19.77 11.31
CA TRP A 22 -1.94 -19.85 10.37
C TRP A 22 -2.76 -18.55 10.32
N LEU A 23 -3.06 -17.96 11.47
CA LEU A 23 -3.79 -16.70 11.55
C LEU A 23 -3.01 -15.56 10.84
N VAL A 24 -1.70 -15.46 11.11
CA VAL A 24 -0.85 -14.47 10.44
C VAL A 24 -0.84 -14.69 8.92
N PHE A 25 -0.75 -15.94 8.48
CA PHE A 25 -0.74 -16.27 7.06
C PHE A 25 -2.05 -15.89 6.37
N VAL A 26 -3.19 -16.19 6.99
CA VAL A 26 -4.51 -15.81 6.49
C VAL A 26 -4.66 -14.29 6.43
N LEU A 27 -4.22 -13.56 7.46
CA LEU A 27 -4.26 -12.10 7.46
C LEU A 27 -3.40 -11.49 6.35
N LEU A 28 -2.23 -12.07 6.06
CA LEU A 28 -1.38 -11.63 4.96
C LEU A 28 -2.05 -11.86 3.60
N ILE A 29 -2.73 -12.99 3.40
CA ILE A 29 -3.51 -13.26 2.18
C ILE A 29 -4.63 -12.22 2.02
N PHE A 30 -5.38 -11.94 3.07
CA PHE A 30 -6.41 -10.90 3.05
C PHE A 30 -5.82 -9.53 2.71
N ALA A 31 -4.69 -9.16 3.31
CA ALA A 31 -4.02 -7.90 3.02
C ALA A 31 -3.64 -7.80 1.52
N MET A 32 -3.09 -8.87 0.94
CA MET A 32 -2.75 -8.91 -0.50
C MET A 32 -4.00 -8.80 -1.40
N ILE A 33 -5.11 -9.43 -1.02
CA ILE A 33 -6.37 -9.34 -1.77
C ILE A 33 -6.91 -7.90 -1.73
N PHE A 34 -6.89 -7.25 -0.56
CA PHE A 34 -7.33 -5.87 -0.41
C PHE A 34 -6.45 -4.89 -1.19
N ASP A 35 -5.14 -5.12 -1.19
CA ASP A 35 -4.18 -4.30 -1.96
C ASP A 35 -4.45 -4.38 -3.47
N GLY A 36 -4.64 -5.61 -3.99
CA GLY A 36 -5.02 -5.82 -5.39
C GLY A 36 -6.39 -5.22 -5.74
N TYR A 37 -7.36 -5.30 -4.83
CA TYR A 37 -8.68 -4.70 -5.00
C TYR A 37 -8.61 -3.17 -5.02
N ASP A 38 -7.83 -2.56 -4.12
CA ASP A 38 -7.62 -1.11 -4.10
C ASP A 38 -6.99 -0.61 -5.40
N PHE A 39 -5.99 -1.32 -5.89
CA PHE A 39 -5.37 -1.02 -7.18
C PHE A 39 -6.37 -1.06 -8.35
N MET A 40 -7.27 -2.03 -8.38
CA MET A 40 -8.33 -2.13 -9.41
C MET A 40 -9.35 -1.01 -9.29
N ILE A 41 -9.84 -0.72 -8.08
CA ILE A 41 -10.82 0.37 -7.85
C ILE A 41 -10.24 1.70 -8.29
N VAL A 42 -9.00 1.98 -7.93
CA VAL A 42 -8.32 3.21 -8.31
C VAL A 42 -8.29 3.40 -9.81
N ASN A 43 -7.92 2.38 -10.57
CA ASN A 43 -7.88 2.48 -12.03
C ASN A 43 -9.28 2.73 -12.62
N THR A 44 -10.31 2.13 -12.04
CA THR A 44 -11.70 2.35 -12.48
C THR A 44 -12.19 3.75 -12.07
N THR A 45 -11.89 4.17 -10.85
CA THR A 45 -12.30 5.49 -10.33
C THR A 45 -11.63 6.63 -11.08
N ASN A 46 -10.37 6.49 -11.46
CA ASN A 46 -9.65 7.47 -12.26
C ASN A 46 -10.38 7.80 -13.57
N LEU A 47 -11.08 6.84 -14.18
CA LEU A 47 -11.88 7.07 -15.38
C LEU A 47 -13.03 8.04 -15.10
N PHE A 48 -13.75 7.83 -13.99
CA PHE A 48 -14.86 8.71 -13.59
C PHE A 48 -14.34 10.10 -13.18
N VAL A 49 -13.23 10.15 -12.47
CA VAL A 49 -12.58 11.41 -12.06
C VAL A 49 -12.16 12.21 -13.28
N ALA A 50 -11.52 11.59 -14.27
CA ALA A 50 -11.12 12.24 -15.51
C ALA A 50 -12.34 12.79 -16.27
N HIS A 51 -13.43 12.04 -16.36
CA HIS A 51 -14.67 12.49 -17.00
C HIS A 51 -15.36 13.63 -16.24
N THR A 52 -15.26 13.67 -14.92
CA THR A 52 -15.89 14.71 -14.09
C THR A 52 -15.14 16.04 -14.21
N PHE A 53 -13.82 16.01 -14.19
CA PHE A 53 -13.00 17.22 -14.23
C PHE A 53 -12.76 17.75 -15.65
N TRP A 54 -12.82 16.87 -16.66
CA TRP A 54 -12.62 17.24 -18.08
C TRP A 54 -13.63 16.55 -19.00
N PRO A 55 -14.89 16.99 -19.00
CA PRO A 55 -15.92 16.34 -19.83
C PRO A 55 -15.70 16.52 -21.33
N ASN A 56 -14.87 17.49 -21.74
CA ASN A 56 -14.65 17.83 -23.16
C ASN A 56 -13.25 17.43 -23.69
N GLU A 57 -12.45 16.71 -22.90
CA GLU A 57 -11.13 16.28 -23.36
C GLU A 57 -11.24 15.11 -24.35
N ALA A 58 -10.55 15.28 -25.48
CA ALA A 58 -10.52 14.28 -26.55
C ALA A 58 -9.77 12.98 -26.16
N ASN A 59 -8.97 13.00 -25.09
CA ASN A 59 -8.12 11.89 -24.67
C ASN A 59 -8.18 11.67 -23.14
N PRO A 60 -9.28 11.18 -22.57
CA PRO A 60 -9.39 10.88 -21.14
C PRO A 60 -8.35 9.84 -20.67
N GLY A 61 -7.89 8.96 -21.56
CA GLY A 61 -6.86 7.97 -21.26
C GLY A 61 -5.49 8.54 -20.88
N ALA A 62 -5.09 9.67 -21.50
CA ALA A 62 -3.82 10.33 -21.17
C ALA A 62 -3.85 10.94 -19.76
N LEU A 63 -4.98 11.53 -19.38
CA LEU A 63 -5.20 12.08 -18.04
C LEU A 63 -5.23 10.98 -16.97
N MET A 64 -5.89 9.86 -17.27
CA MET A 64 -5.88 8.68 -16.41
C MET A 64 -4.48 8.13 -16.19
N GLY A 65 -3.69 8.05 -17.27
CA GLY A 65 -2.29 7.63 -17.21
C GLY A 65 -1.46 8.54 -16.29
N SER A 66 -1.67 9.85 -16.35
CA SER A 66 -0.98 10.80 -15.48
C SER A 66 -1.36 10.61 -14.00
N LEU A 67 -2.64 10.47 -13.67
CA LEU A 67 -3.10 10.25 -12.30
C LEU A 67 -2.56 8.94 -11.71
N THR A 68 -2.55 7.88 -12.52
CA THR A 68 -1.96 6.59 -12.13
C THR A 68 -0.45 6.72 -11.91
N THR A 69 0.24 7.46 -12.77
CA THR A 69 1.69 7.68 -12.67
C THR A 69 2.07 8.42 -11.38
N TRP A 70 1.30 9.45 -10.98
CA TRP A 70 1.54 10.14 -9.71
C TRP A 70 1.37 9.22 -8.51
N GLY A 71 0.38 8.34 -8.51
CA GLY A 71 0.21 7.33 -7.46
C GLY A 71 1.36 6.34 -7.41
N LEU A 72 1.84 5.85 -8.58
CA LEU A 72 2.98 4.93 -8.65
C LEU A 72 4.28 5.57 -8.17
N LEU A 73 4.50 6.86 -8.49
CA LEU A 73 5.66 7.60 -7.98
C LEU A 73 5.61 7.69 -6.45
N GLY A 74 4.44 7.99 -5.88
CA GLY A 74 4.23 7.98 -4.42
C GLY A 74 4.57 6.62 -3.81
N MET A 75 4.09 5.54 -4.41
CA MET A 75 4.34 4.16 -3.97
C MET A 75 5.84 3.81 -3.99
N VAL A 76 6.58 4.19 -5.03
CA VAL A 76 8.03 3.94 -5.12
C VAL A 76 8.80 4.70 -4.06
N ILE A 77 8.50 5.99 -3.90
CA ILE A 77 9.14 6.85 -2.90
C ILE A 77 8.77 6.40 -1.48
N GLY A 78 7.48 6.16 -1.24
CA GLY A 78 6.96 5.69 0.04
C GLY A 78 7.53 4.34 0.44
N GLY A 79 7.62 3.40 -0.49
CA GLY A 79 8.22 2.08 -0.28
C GLY A 79 9.71 2.16 0.09
N ALA A 80 10.48 3.01 -0.60
CA ALA A 80 11.90 3.21 -0.30
C ALA A 80 12.10 3.82 1.10
N ILE A 81 11.37 4.89 1.42
CA ILE A 81 11.44 5.55 2.73
C ILE A 81 10.90 4.62 3.83
N GLY A 82 9.76 3.98 3.61
CA GLY A 82 9.12 3.06 4.54
C GLY A 82 10.00 1.86 4.87
N GLY A 83 10.72 1.32 3.88
CA GLY A 83 11.69 0.24 4.10
C GLY A 83 12.80 0.65 5.08
N ILE A 84 13.45 1.79 4.84
CA ILE A 84 14.52 2.30 5.71
C ILE A 84 14.00 2.61 7.13
N LEU A 85 12.83 3.22 7.24
CA LEU A 85 12.23 3.53 8.53
C LEU A 85 11.78 2.27 9.27
N SER A 86 11.28 1.27 8.55
CA SER A 86 10.86 -0.02 9.10
C SER A 86 12.01 -0.77 9.77
N ASP A 87 13.21 -0.70 9.19
CA ASP A 87 14.40 -1.31 9.78
C ASP A 87 14.86 -0.58 11.05
N LYS A 88 14.63 0.74 11.14
CA LYS A 88 15.02 1.56 12.28
C LYS A 88 14.03 1.54 13.45
N TYR A 89 12.73 1.64 13.16
CA TYR A 89 11.65 1.78 14.15
C TYR A 89 10.88 0.49 14.41
N GLY A 90 11.18 -0.56 13.67
CA GLY A 90 10.53 -1.85 13.75
C GLY A 90 9.30 -1.96 12.84
N ARG A 91 9.17 -3.13 12.23
CA ARG A 91 8.15 -3.42 11.20
C ARG A 91 6.71 -3.23 11.67
N LYS A 92 6.41 -3.62 12.91
CA LYS A 92 5.06 -3.48 13.48
C LYS A 92 4.63 -2.02 13.61
N THR A 93 5.53 -1.18 14.13
CA THR A 93 5.27 0.25 14.34
C THR A 93 5.08 0.96 12.99
N MET A 94 5.96 0.67 12.03
CA MET A 94 5.88 1.27 10.71
C MET A 94 4.62 0.86 9.95
N LEU A 95 4.22 -0.42 10.05
CA LEU A 95 2.97 -0.88 9.44
C LEU A 95 1.74 -0.12 10.01
N THR A 96 1.70 0.06 11.34
CA THR A 96 0.60 0.80 11.97
C THR A 96 0.56 2.26 11.51
N ILE A 97 1.73 2.91 11.46
CA ILE A 97 1.84 4.29 10.98
C ILE A 97 1.41 4.39 9.52
N ALA A 98 1.85 3.47 8.66
CA ALA A 98 1.50 3.46 7.24
C ALA A 98 -0.01 3.32 7.02
N VAL A 99 -0.69 2.44 7.76
CA VAL A 99 -2.15 2.25 7.66
C VAL A 99 -2.91 3.52 8.10
N ILE A 100 -2.49 4.14 9.21
CA ILE A 100 -3.10 5.39 9.68
C ILE A 100 -2.85 6.52 8.66
N PHE A 101 -1.65 6.64 8.16
CA PHE A 101 -1.27 7.64 7.17
C PHE A 101 -2.06 7.47 5.87
N TYR A 102 -2.14 6.26 5.34
CA TYR A 102 -2.93 5.93 4.17
C TYR A 102 -4.40 6.33 4.34
N GLY A 103 -5.04 5.91 5.45
CA GLY A 103 -6.43 6.27 5.74
C GLY A 103 -6.64 7.78 5.85
N LEU A 104 -5.73 8.49 6.52
CA LEU A 104 -5.82 9.94 6.73
C LEU A 104 -5.72 10.72 5.42
N PHE A 105 -4.83 10.31 4.51
CA PHE A 105 -4.61 10.99 3.23
C PHE A 105 -5.56 10.53 2.10
N THR A 106 -6.21 9.40 2.27
CA THR A 106 -7.26 8.94 1.34
C THR A 106 -8.59 9.67 1.56
N LEU A 107 -8.94 10.02 2.82
CA LEU A 107 -10.19 10.72 3.12
C LEU A 107 -10.35 12.06 2.39
N PRO A 108 -9.35 12.97 2.35
CA PRO A 108 -9.49 14.24 1.65
C PRO A 108 -9.69 14.09 0.14
N GLN A 109 -9.25 12.99 -0.46
CA GLN A 109 -9.46 12.73 -1.89
C GLN A 109 -10.95 12.63 -2.24
N ALA A 110 -11.80 12.16 -1.32
CA ALA A 110 -13.25 12.10 -1.50
C ALA A 110 -13.90 13.48 -1.60
N PHE A 111 -13.25 14.53 -1.08
CA PHE A 111 -13.72 15.91 -1.09
C PHE A 111 -12.95 16.79 -2.09
N ALA A 112 -12.15 16.17 -2.95
CA ALA A 112 -11.36 16.90 -3.93
C ALA A 112 -12.27 17.57 -4.97
N ASN A 113 -12.22 18.90 -5.03
CA ASN A 113 -12.89 19.71 -6.04
C ASN A 113 -11.94 20.09 -7.19
N ASP A 114 -10.65 19.83 -7.04
CA ASP A 114 -9.62 20.15 -8.01
C ASP A 114 -8.72 18.92 -8.26
N LEU A 115 -8.33 18.73 -9.52
CA LEU A 115 -7.49 17.62 -9.95
C LEU A 115 -6.11 17.67 -9.32
N VAL A 116 -5.52 18.86 -9.22
CA VAL A 116 -4.18 19.03 -8.61
C VAL A 116 -4.23 18.60 -7.16
N PHE A 117 -5.27 18.98 -6.45
CA PHE A 117 -5.51 18.55 -5.07
C PHE A 117 -5.62 17.02 -5.00
N PHE A 118 -6.43 16.41 -5.87
CA PHE A 118 -6.59 14.96 -5.94
C PHE A 118 -5.26 14.26 -6.21
N ALA A 119 -4.48 14.72 -7.22
CA ALA A 119 -3.20 14.12 -7.61
C ALA A 119 -2.15 14.20 -6.49
N VAL A 120 -2.07 15.34 -5.80
CA VAL A 120 -1.13 15.53 -4.68
C VAL A 120 -1.46 14.59 -3.52
N PHE A 121 -2.72 14.52 -3.10
CA PHE A 121 -3.12 13.60 -2.03
C PHE A 121 -2.96 12.14 -2.45
N ARG A 122 -3.16 11.83 -3.72
CA ARG A 122 -2.92 10.50 -4.27
C ARG A 122 -1.44 10.12 -4.23
N MET A 123 -0.55 11.04 -4.58
CA MET A 123 0.89 10.84 -4.49
C MET A 123 1.36 10.65 -3.04
N ILE A 124 0.76 11.37 -2.09
CA ILE A 124 1.12 11.26 -0.66
C ILE A 124 0.57 9.96 -0.06
N ALA A 125 -0.60 9.50 -0.51
CA ALA A 125 -1.21 8.26 -0.01
C ALA A 125 -0.55 7.00 -0.60
N GLY A 126 0.04 7.05 -1.81
CA GLY A 126 0.76 5.91 -2.41
C GLY A 126 2.12 5.71 -1.81
#